data_2c0837289368e32e90eb8a7b6151d698
#
_entry.id   2c0837289368e32e90eb8a7b6151d698
#
_cell.length_a   1.000
_cell.length_b   1.000
_cell.length_c   1.000
_cell.angle_alpha   90.00
_cell.angle_beta   90.00
_cell.angle_gamma   90.00
#
_symmetry.space_group_name_H-M   'P 1'
#
loop_
_entity.id
_entity.type
_entity.pdbx_description
1 polymer ?
#
loop_
_entity_poly.entity_id
_entity_poly.type
_entity_poly.pdbx_seq_one_letter_code
_entity_poly.pdbx_strand_id
1 'polypeptide(L)'
;MLSCLFAGKVFARPQVFVPDPITGYALGGHDPVSYFVDGYPRKGKRNHVHKWGGTEWIFVNEGNLAAFKRDPEAYAPLFAACGGYALSEGFGTAGNPFIYAIVDGRLVFFHSVVNRFLFVVNGSQLMTAAQDNAERVGCVPMR
;
A
#
# COMPACT_ATOMS: atom_id res chain seq x y z
N MET A 1 -6.30 -10.18 48.35
CA MET A 1 -6.28 -9.06 47.42
C MET A 1 -5.85 -9.60 46.06
N LEU A 2 -6.81 -9.73 45.11
CA LEU A 2 -6.53 -10.25 43.77
C LEU A 2 -6.26 -9.04 42.86
N SER A 3 -4.99 -8.87 42.43
CA SER A 3 -4.60 -7.81 41.49
C SER A 3 -4.92 -8.26 40.08
N CYS A 4 -5.98 -7.72 39.45
CA CYS A 4 -6.26 -7.90 38.05
C CYS A 4 -5.28 -7.07 37.22
N LEU A 5 -4.29 -7.74 36.67
CA LEU A 5 -3.44 -7.16 35.61
C LEU A 5 -4.27 -7.06 34.32
N PHE A 6 -4.76 -5.86 34.03
CA PHE A 6 -5.28 -5.53 32.71
C PHE A 6 -4.11 -5.49 31.73
N ALA A 7 -3.91 -6.58 31.00
CA ALA A 7 -3.05 -6.56 29.83
C ALA A 7 -3.74 -5.71 28.74
N GLY A 8 -3.41 -4.43 28.69
CA GLY A 8 -3.84 -3.55 27.62
C GLY A 8 -3.33 -4.08 26.30
N LYS A 9 -4.25 -4.40 25.36
CA LYS A 9 -3.87 -4.70 23.99
C LYS A 9 -3.22 -3.46 23.41
N VAL A 10 -1.91 -3.52 23.20
CA VAL A 10 -1.19 -2.50 22.44
C VAL A 10 -1.61 -2.68 20.97
N PHE A 11 -2.60 -1.90 20.54
CA PHE A 11 -2.90 -1.79 19.12
C PHE A 11 -1.72 -1.08 18.45
N ALA A 12 -1.03 -1.77 17.54
CA ALA A 12 -0.08 -1.11 16.65
C ALA A 12 -0.82 0.04 15.93
N ARG A 13 -0.24 1.25 15.96
CA ARG A 13 -0.84 2.38 15.27
C ARG A 13 -0.88 2.06 13.77
N PRO A 14 -2.04 2.26 13.09
CA PRO A 14 -2.11 2.07 11.65
C PRO A 14 -1.03 2.91 10.97
N GLN A 15 -0.24 2.32 10.10
CA GLN A 15 0.74 3.08 9.35
C GLN A 15 0.02 3.95 8.32
N VAL A 16 0.20 5.25 8.44
CA VAL A 16 -0.20 6.21 7.41
C VAL A 16 0.62 5.88 6.15
N PHE A 17 0.00 5.95 4.97
CA PHE A 17 0.77 5.96 3.73
C PHE A 17 1.80 7.09 3.81
N VAL A 18 3.07 6.75 3.94
CA VAL A 18 4.12 7.74 4.11
C VAL A 18 4.23 8.54 2.81
N PRO A 19 4.03 9.87 2.85
CA PRO A 19 4.22 10.67 1.67
C PRO A 19 5.68 10.64 1.23
N ASP A 20 5.90 10.65 -0.06
CA ASP A 20 7.24 10.77 -0.62
C ASP A 20 7.90 12.06 -0.12
N PRO A 21 9.13 12.01 0.44
CA PRO A 21 9.77 13.17 1.07
C PRO A 21 10.10 14.29 0.09
N ILE A 22 10.14 14.01 -1.21
CA ILE A 22 10.44 14.98 -2.26
C ILE A 22 9.17 15.63 -2.78
N THR A 23 8.16 14.83 -3.07
CA THR A 23 6.91 15.30 -3.71
C THR A 23 5.82 15.65 -2.71
N GLY A 24 5.84 15.07 -1.52
CA GLY A 24 4.78 15.17 -0.51
C GLY A 24 3.53 14.35 -0.81
N TYR A 25 3.49 13.62 -1.93
CA TYR A 25 2.35 12.82 -2.36
C TYR A 25 2.56 11.32 -2.09
N ALA A 26 1.46 10.58 -1.98
CA ALA A 26 1.52 9.12 -1.98
C ALA A 26 2.15 8.61 -3.29
N LEU A 27 2.81 7.46 -3.23
CA LEU A 27 3.40 6.75 -4.38
C LEU A 27 4.38 7.60 -5.21
N GLY A 28 5.08 8.55 -4.58
CA GLY A 28 5.98 9.45 -5.29
C GLY A 28 5.27 10.35 -6.31
N GLY A 29 3.97 10.60 -6.12
CA GLY A 29 3.15 11.39 -7.04
C GLY A 29 2.66 10.63 -8.27
N HIS A 30 2.62 9.30 -8.21
CA HIS A 30 2.01 8.48 -9.27
C HIS A 30 0.55 8.19 -8.96
N ASP A 31 -0.26 8.18 -10.01
CA ASP A 31 -1.70 7.92 -9.95
C ASP A 31 -1.98 6.44 -9.66
N PRO A 32 -2.62 6.09 -8.54
CA PRO A 32 -2.89 4.69 -8.20
C PRO A 32 -3.85 4.00 -9.19
N VAL A 33 -4.74 4.74 -9.85
CA VAL A 33 -5.67 4.18 -10.82
C VAL A 33 -4.96 3.79 -12.12
N SER A 34 -3.87 4.49 -12.47
CA SER A 34 -3.13 4.24 -13.70
C SER A 34 -2.55 2.82 -13.80
N TYR A 35 -2.19 2.21 -12.67
CA TYR A 35 -1.71 0.82 -12.64
C TYR A 35 -2.72 -0.17 -13.21
N PHE A 36 -4.02 0.12 -13.04
CA PHE A 36 -5.12 -0.74 -13.47
C PHE A 36 -5.61 -0.41 -14.89
N VAL A 37 -5.70 0.87 -15.23
CA VAL A 37 -6.29 1.31 -16.50
C VAL A 37 -5.27 1.47 -17.62
N ASP A 38 -4.05 1.88 -17.28
CA ASP A 38 -2.95 2.08 -18.24
C ASP A 38 -1.92 0.94 -18.20
N GLY A 39 -1.91 0.14 -17.12
CA GLY A 39 -0.96 -0.96 -16.93
C GLY A 39 0.45 -0.52 -16.53
N TYR A 40 0.64 0.74 -16.15
CA TYR A 40 1.91 1.29 -15.65
C TYR A 40 1.68 2.55 -14.81
N PRO A 41 2.61 2.90 -13.90
CA PRO A 41 2.51 4.11 -13.10
C PRO A 41 2.63 5.38 -13.96
N ARG A 42 1.63 6.22 -13.90
CA ARG A 42 1.64 7.54 -14.55
C ARG A 42 1.71 8.64 -13.52
N LYS A 43 2.49 9.67 -13.80
CA LYS A 43 2.61 10.82 -12.93
C LYS A 43 1.31 11.62 -12.91
N GLY A 44 0.78 11.88 -11.72
CA GLY A 44 -0.40 12.70 -11.52
C GLY A 44 -0.13 14.19 -11.75
N LYS A 45 -1.20 14.98 -11.79
CA LYS A 45 -1.17 16.43 -11.96
C LYS A 45 -1.63 17.10 -10.68
N ARG A 46 -1.02 18.22 -10.30
CA ARG A 46 -1.30 18.94 -9.06
C ARG A 46 -2.72 19.53 -8.96
N ASN A 47 -3.42 19.65 -10.07
CA ASN A 47 -4.83 20.09 -10.09
C ASN A 47 -5.84 18.96 -9.87
N HIS A 48 -5.39 17.72 -9.80
CA HIS A 48 -6.21 16.55 -9.50
C HIS A 48 -5.72 15.88 -8.22
N VAL A 49 -6.09 16.42 -7.08
CA VAL A 49 -5.61 16.00 -5.76
C VAL A 49 -6.77 15.51 -4.89
N HIS A 50 -6.51 14.49 -4.08
CA HIS A 50 -7.43 14.02 -3.04
C HIS A 50 -6.69 13.53 -1.80
N LYS A 51 -7.15 13.93 -0.62
CA LYS A 51 -6.61 13.45 0.65
C LYS A 51 -7.35 12.20 1.10
N TRP A 52 -6.61 11.11 1.31
CA TRP A 52 -7.14 9.85 1.83
C TRP A 52 -6.05 9.07 2.55
N GLY A 53 -6.43 8.34 3.62
CA GLY A 53 -5.47 7.53 4.38
C GLY A 53 -4.33 8.34 5.01
N GLY A 54 -4.58 9.61 5.35
CA GLY A 54 -3.62 10.50 5.99
C GLY A 54 -2.60 11.15 5.06
N THR A 55 -2.69 10.94 3.74
CA THR A 55 -1.79 11.57 2.76
C THR A 55 -2.55 12.10 1.55
N GLU A 56 -1.89 12.88 0.73
CA GLU A 56 -2.42 13.40 -0.53
C GLU A 56 -2.04 12.52 -1.71
N TRP A 57 -3.02 12.26 -2.56
CA TRP A 57 -2.93 11.47 -3.79
C TRP A 57 -3.17 12.37 -4.98
N ILE A 58 -2.41 12.21 -6.05
CA ILE A 58 -2.60 12.98 -7.28
C ILE A 58 -2.86 12.07 -8.47
N PHE A 59 -3.66 12.56 -9.39
CA PHE A 59 -4.23 11.77 -10.48
C PHE A 59 -3.92 12.39 -11.85
N VAL A 60 -3.90 11.58 -12.89
CA VAL A 60 -3.64 11.99 -14.28
C VAL A 60 -4.76 12.87 -14.80
N ASN A 61 -6.02 12.58 -14.41
CA ASN A 61 -7.23 13.25 -14.88
C ASN A 61 -8.36 13.15 -13.85
N GLU A 62 -9.45 13.86 -14.11
CA GLU A 62 -10.65 13.87 -13.25
C GLU A 62 -11.34 12.51 -13.16
N GLY A 63 -11.31 11.72 -14.23
CA GLY A 63 -11.91 10.38 -14.26
C GLY A 63 -11.25 9.43 -13.26
N ASN A 64 -9.90 9.42 -13.23
CA ASN A 64 -9.14 8.63 -12.27
C ASN A 64 -9.37 9.12 -10.83
N LEU A 65 -9.38 10.44 -10.64
CA LEU A 65 -9.71 11.04 -9.34
C LEU A 65 -11.09 10.61 -8.85
N ALA A 66 -12.10 10.65 -9.72
CA ALA A 66 -13.47 10.25 -9.38
C ALA A 66 -13.57 8.74 -9.07
N ALA A 67 -12.86 7.91 -9.84
CA ALA A 67 -12.79 6.47 -9.60
C ALA A 67 -12.19 6.15 -8.21
N PHE A 68 -11.06 6.78 -7.89
CA PHE A 68 -10.42 6.62 -6.58
C PHE A 68 -11.31 7.10 -5.43
N LYS A 69 -11.94 8.26 -5.55
CA LYS A 69 -12.87 8.78 -4.51
C LYS A 69 -14.01 7.82 -4.21
N ARG A 70 -14.50 7.10 -5.21
CA ARG A 70 -15.60 6.15 -5.07
C ARG A 70 -15.20 4.89 -4.32
N ASP A 71 -13.99 4.39 -4.56
CA ASP A 71 -13.46 3.19 -3.92
C ASP A 71 -11.93 3.26 -3.76
N PRO A 72 -11.42 4.02 -2.79
CA PRO A 72 -9.99 4.17 -2.60
C PRO A 72 -9.27 2.85 -2.33
N GLU A 73 -9.92 1.94 -1.58
CA GLU A 73 -9.31 0.66 -1.22
C GLU A 73 -9.08 -0.26 -2.41
N ALA A 74 -9.87 -0.12 -3.49
CA ALA A 74 -9.67 -0.89 -4.71
C ALA A 74 -8.38 -0.53 -5.45
N TYR A 75 -7.96 0.73 -5.36
CA TYR A 75 -6.82 1.27 -6.12
C TYR A 75 -5.56 1.51 -5.30
N ALA A 76 -5.72 1.77 -3.99
CA ALA A 76 -4.57 1.94 -3.13
C ALA A 76 -3.77 0.63 -2.99
N PRO A 77 -2.44 0.70 -2.92
CA PRO A 77 -1.64 -0.50 -2.74
C PRO A 77 -1.95 -1.17 -1.40
N LEU A 78 -1.96 -2.49 -1.40
CA LEU A 78 -2.00 -3.29 -0.19
C LEU A 78 -0.81 -2.94 0.71
N PHE A 79 -0.96 -3.23 1.99
CA PHE A 79 0.11 -3.13 2.97
C PHE A 79 0.68 -1.71 3.14
N ALA A 80 -0.15 -0.67 2.95
CA ALA A 80 0.27 0.73 3.03
C ALA A 80 1.53 1.04 2.19
N ALA A 81 1.66 0.39 1.02
CA ALA A 81 2.78 0.45 0.11
C ALA A 81 4.08 -0.22 0.62
N CYS A 82 4.05 -0.99 1.71
CA CYS A 82 5.15 -1.87 2.06
C CYS A 82 5.34 -2.98 1.00
N GLY A 83 6.57 -3.49 0.90
CA GLY A 83 6.91 -4.57 -0.02
C GLY A 83 6.28 -5.91 0.38
N GLY A 84 5.44 -6.49 -0.48
CA GLY A 84 4.68 -7.70 -0.18
C GLY A 84 5.54 -8.92 0.14
N TYR A 85 6.64 -9.14 -0.60
CA TYR A 85 7.54 -10.26 -0.34
C TYR A 85 8.25 -10.12 1.02
N ALA A 86 8.77 -8.94 1.34
CA ALA A 86 9.40 -8.70 2.63
C ALA A 86 8.42 -8.95 3.79
N LEU A 87 7.16 -8.56 3.63
CA LEU A 87 6.11 -8.86 4.61
C LEU A 87 5.85 -10.35 4.76
N SER A 88 5.85 -11.12 3.67
CA SER A 88 5.68 -12.57 3.76
C SER A 88 6.79 -13.23 4.58
N GLU A 89 7.98 -12.64 4.57
CA GLU A 89 9.15 -13.05 5.38
C GLU A 89 9.15 -12.42 6.80
N GLY A 90 8.18 -11.57 7.12
CA GLY A 90 8.02 -10.96 8.43
C GLY A 90 8.69 -9.59 8.61
N PHE A 91 9.11 -8.93 7.54
CA PHE A 91 9.80 -7.64 7.57
C PHE A 91 8.97 -6.54 6.92
N GLY A 92 8.96 -5.34 7.53
CA GLY A 92 8.44 -4.12 6.91
C GLY A 92 9.55 -3.41 6.13
N THR A 93 9.39 -3.32 4.80
CA THR A 93 10.25 -2.53 3.93
C THR A 93 9.41 -1.66 3.01
N ALA A 94 9.95 -0.53 2.56
CA ALA A 94 9.28 0.28 1.55
C ALA A 94 9.19 -0.48 0.21
N GLY A 95 8.00 -0.49 -0.38
CA GLY A 95 7.80 -0.92 -1.75
C GLY A 95 8.23 0.17 -2.73
N ASN A 96 8.65 -0.24 -3.92
CA ASN A 96 8.99 0.67 -5.00
C ASN A 96 7.76 0.81 -5.93
N PRO A 97 7.23 2.01 -6.17
CA PRO A 97 6.08 2.22 -7.06
C PRO A 97 6.27 1.71 -8.50
N PHE A 98 7.52 1.54 -8.95
CA PHE A 98 7.84 0.99 -10.27
C PHE A 98 7.99 -0.54 -10.29
N ILE A 99 7.98 -1.18 -9.12
CA ILE A 99 8.12 -2.64 -8.99
C ILE A 99 6.87 -3.18 -8.31
N TYR A 100 5.90 -3.56 -9.12
CA TYR A 100 4.56 -3.92 -8.66
C TYR A 100 4.00 -5.14 -9.40
N ALA A 101 2.92 -5.69 -8.87
CA ALA A 101 2.05 -6.62 -9.54
C ALA A 101 0.59 -6.38 -9.10
N ILE A 102 -0.34 -6.75 -9.97
CA ILE A 102 -1.75 -6.88 -9.61
C ILE A 102 -1.97 -8.36 -9.25
N VAL A 103 -2.20 -8.61 -7.96
CA VAL A 103 -2.40 -9.95 -7.42
C VAL A 103 -3.83 -10.03 -6.87
N ASP A 104 -4.63 -10.94 -7.42
CA ASP A 104 -6.05 -11.06 -7.09
C ASP A 104 -6.81 -9.72 -7.15
N GLY A 105 -6.54 -8.93 -8.20
CA GLY A 105 -7.17 -7.62 -8.41
C GLY A 105 -6.65 -6.50 -7.49
N ARG A 106 -5.62 -6.75 -6.68
CA ARG A 106 -5.06 -5.77 -5.74
C ARG A 106 -3.65 -5.38 -6.12
N LEU A 107 -3.33 -4.11 -5.96
CA LEU A 107 -2.00 -3.57 -6.22
C LEU A 107 -1.04 -3.93 -5.08
N VAL A 108 0.06 -4.59 -5.41
CA VAL A 108 1.12 -4.96 -4.46
C VAL A 108 2.45 -4.41 -4.94
N PHE A 109 3.18 -3.74 -4.07
CA PHE A 109 4.53 -3.25 -4.35
C PHE A 109 5.60 -4.20 -3.82
N PHE A 110 6.79 -4.11 -4.40
CA PHE A 110 7.95 -4.90 -4.02
C PHE A 110 9.19 -4.02 -3.93
N HIS A 111 10.13 -4.43 -3.09
CA HIS A 111 11.42 -3.72 -2.95
C HIS A 111 12.33 -3.96 -4.16
N SER A 112 12.28 -5.16 -4.75
CA SER A 112 13.12 -5.55 -5.90
C SER A 112 12.35 -6.39 -6.91
N VAL A 113 12.89 -6.50 -8.11
CA VAL A 113 12.33 -7.34 -9.19
C VAL A 113 12.35 -8.83 -8.79
N VAL A 114 13.38 -9.26 -8.07
CA VAL A 114 13.49 -10.62 -7.55
C VAL A 114 12.37 -10.89 -6.55
N ASN A 115 12.13 -9.98 -5.62
CA ASN A 115 11.05 -10.11 -4.63
C ASN A 115 9.69 -10.21 -5.32
N ARG A 116 9.45 -9.43 -6.36
CA ARG A 116 8.22 -9.52 -7.17
C ARG A 116 8.07 -10.90 -7.79
N PHE A 117 9.12 -11.40 -8.44
CA PHE A 117 9.10 -12.73 -9.07
C PHE A 117 8.78 -13.83 -8.06
N LEU A 118 9.51 -13.87 -6.95
CA LEU A 118 9.30 -14.88 -5.89
C LEU A 118 7.89 -14.84 -5.32
N PHE A 119 7.34 -13.64 -5.13
CA PHE A 119 5.99 -13.48 -4.61
C PHE A 119 4.92 -13.95 -5.62
N VAL A 120 5.04 -13.58 -6.89
CA VAL A 120 4.05 -13.92 -7.93
C VAL A 120 4.02 -15.43 -8.18
N VAL A 121 5.17 -16.09 -8.18
CA VAL A 121 5.26 -17.56 -8.38
C VAL A 121 4.61 -18.35 -7.23
N ASN A 122 4.65 -17.85 -6.01
CA ASN A 122 4.10 -18.49 -4.82
C ASN A 122 2.83 -17.80 -4.29
N GLY A 123 2.18 -17.02 -5.10
CA GLY A 123 1.18 -15.98 -4.83
C GLY A 123 0.27 -16.17 -3.61
N SER A 124 -0.58 -17.20 -3.58
CA SER A 124 -1.59 -17.33 -2.50
C SER A 124 -0.97 -17.59 -1.12
N GLN A 125 0.09 -18.40 -1.07
CA GLN A 125 0.78 -18.72 0.18
C GLN A 125 1.49 -17.50 0.77
N LEU A 126 2.19 -16.74 -0.07
CA LEU A 126 2.90 -15.54 0.36
C LEU A 126 1.95 -14.37 0.65
N MET A 127 0.83 -14.28 -0.05
CA MET A 127 -0.21 -13.29 0.24
C MET A 127 -0.78 -13.49 1.65
N THR A 128 -1.13 -14.71 2.02
CA THR A 128 -1.62 -15.03 3.37
C THR A 128 -0.57 -14.69 4.43
N ALA A 129 0.68 -15.10 4.23
CA ALA A 129 1.77 -14.77 5.16
C ALA A 129 2.00 -13.25 5.29
N ALA A 130 1.94 -12.51 4.17
CA ALA A 130 2.07 -11.06 4.18
C ALA A 130 0.93 -10.38 4.94
N GLN A 131 -0.31 -10.83 4.74
CA GLN A 131 -1.48 -10.34 5.47
C GLN A 131 -1.36 -10.57 6.98
N ASP A 132 -0.94 -11.76 7.39
CA ASP A 132 -0.77 -12.10 8.80
C ASP A 132 0.33 -11.26 9.47
N ASN A 133 1.38 -10.93 8.73
CA ASN A 133 2.49 -10.12 9.24
C ASN A 133 2.24 -8.61 9.18
N ALA A 134 1.36 -8.14 8.29
CA ALA A 134 1.16 -6.71 8.04
C ALA A 134 0.77 -5.93 9.29
N GLU A 135 -0.16 -6.46 10.09
CA GLU A 135 -0.58 -5.82 11.33
C GLU A 135 0.56 -5.75 12.35
N ARG A 136 1.33 -6.83 12.47
CA ARG A 136 2.43 -6.93 13.44
C ARG A 136 3.55 -5.92 13.16
N VAL A 137 3.85 -5.65 11.89
CA VAL A 137 4.92 -4.72 11.50
C VAL A 137 4.40 -3.31 11.14
N GLY A 138 3.09 -3.07 11.26
CA GLY A 138 2.50 -1.76 11.06
C GLY A 138 2.28 -1.38 9.58
N CYS A 139 2.25 -2.34 8.68
CA CYS A 139 2.01 -2.14 7.24
C CYS A 139 0.52 -2.29 6.87
N VAL A 140 -0.36 -1.72 7.67
CA VAL A 140 -1.80 -1.67 7.41
C VAL A 140 -2.24 -0.23 7.12
N PRO A 141 -3.07 0.01 6.09
CA PRO A 141 -3.55 1.35 5.80
C PRO A 141 -4.47 1.86 6.91
N MET A 142 -4.45 3.17 7.14
CA MET A 142 -5.49 3.83 7.95
C MET A 142 -6.81 3.76 7.19
N ARG A 143 -7.82 3.27 7.88
CA ARG A 143 -9.23 3.32 7.43
C ARG A 143 -9.88 4.63 7.83
#